data_14849f91770b537557d98ef38bd9bb47
#
_entry.id   14849f91770b537557d98ef38bd9bb47
#
_cell.length_a   1.000
_cell.length_b   1.000
_cell.length_c   1.000
_cell.angle_alpha   90.00
_cell.angle_beta   90.00
_cell.angle_gamma   90.00
#
_symmetry.space_group_name_H-M   'P 1'
#
loop_
_entity.id
_entity.type
_entity.pdbx_description
1 polymer ?
#
loop_
_entity_poly.entity_id
_entity_poly.type
_entity_poly.pdbx_seq_one_letter_code
_entity_poly.pdbx_strand_id
1 'polypeptide(L)'
;MDIFSNLEIPEICTHVKIDVGLSYGANQSSNWLDHEKNVMVFGFEPNPEAYRCISRGNIELRHPSHGAAGNPLNKNHIDSGRMKVFNIALSNVKTIETMDFFVNSKDCGTSSLFSHDQQYLGPIEQIIKVPVYSLKMFFDSFSWERFPYIDYIKIDAQGSDLNILKGAEHYLKEKVVYVTAEPDGNQYIGADECNTENITKYMTNMNFTRINHPNTVDPTFINNSFLHLANKIYISQK
;
A
#
# COMPACT_ATOMS: atom_id res chain seq x y z
N MET A 1 0.20 -12.96 -18.80
CA MET A 1 -0.59 -11.75 -19.18
C MET A 1 -0.24 -10.70 -18.17
N ASP A 2 0.18 -9.52 -18.62
CA ASP A 2 0.51 -8.42 -17.69
C ASP A 2 -0.80 -7.90 -17.07
N ILE A 3 -0.93 -8.03 -15.73
CA ILE A 3 -2.13 -7.60 -15.00
C ILE A 3 -2.30 -6.08 -14.97
N PHE A 4 -1.27 -5.34 -15.35
CA PHE A 4 -1.25 -3.88 -15.40
C PHE A 4 -1.48 -3.31 -16.81
N SER A 5 -1.57 -4.15 -17.86
CA SER A 5 -1.66 -3.72 -19.26
C SER A 5 -2.91 -2.89 -19.61
N ASN A 6 -3.95 -2.91 -18.77
CA ASN A 6 -5.19 -2.15 -18.95
C ASN A 6 -5.60 -1.45 -17.67
N LEU A 7 -4.87 -0.39 -17.34
CA LEU A 7 -5.23 0.49 -16.23
C LEU A 7 -6.29 1.50 -16.70
N GLU A 8 -7.55 1.06 -16.80
CA GLU A 8 -8.65 1.98 -17.05
C GLU A 8 -8.81 2.94 -15.87
N ILE A 9 -8.62 4.23 -16.14
CA ILE A 9 -8.76 5.30 -15.16
C ILE A 9 -9.86 6.26 -15.65
N PRO A 10 -10.96 6.46 -14.89
CA PRO A 10 -12.03 7.35 -15.27
C PRO A 10 -11.53 8.76 -15.64
N GLU A 11 -12.16 9.38 -16.64
CA GLU A 11 -11.75 10.72 -17.12
C GLU A 11 -11.80 11.78 -16.03
N ILE A 12 -12.72 11.65 -15.08
CA ILE A 12 -12.84 12.55 -13.94
C ILE A 12 -11.60 12.55 -13.04
N CYS A 13 -10.79 11.48 -13.04
CA CYS A 13 -9.61 11.40 -12.18
C CYS A 13 -8.49 12.28 -12.72
N THR A 14 -7.97 13.16 -11.87
CA THR A 14 -6.89 14.12 -12.18
C THR A 14 -5.59 13.81 -11.46
N HIS A 15 -5.61 12.91 -10.47
CA HIS A 15 -4.45 12.53 -9.67
C HIS A 15 -4.59 11.11 -9.14
N VAL A 16 -3.49 10.54 -8.68
CA VAL A 16 -3.39 9.12 -8.34
C VAL A 16 -2.72 8.93 -7.00
N LYS A 17 -3.27 8.01 -6.21
CA LYS A 17 -2.69 7.51 -4.96
C LYS A 17 -2.59 6.01 -4.96
N ILE A 18 -1.65 5.48 -4.17
CA ILE A 18 -1.39 4.05 -4.05
C ILE A 18 -1.49 3.67 -2.58
N ASP A 19 -2.22 2.59 -2.30
CA ASP A 19 -2.41 2.03 -0.96
C ASP A 19 -1.95 0.55 -0.97
N VAL A 20 -0.91 0.24 -0.21
CA VAL A 20 -0.32 -1.10 -0.15
C VAL A 20 -0.56 -1.69 1.22
N GLY A 21 -1.12 -2.90 1.26
CA GLY A 21 -1.58 -3.54 2.49
C GLY A 21 -2.92 -2.96 2.92
N LEU A 22 -3.98 -3.37 2.21
CA LEU A 22 -5.32 -2.83 2.42
C LEU A 22 -6.05 -3.48 3.58
N SER A 23 -5.64 -4.72 3.93
CA SER A 23 -6.40 -5.57 4.85
C SER A 23 -7.88 -5.65 4.43
N TYR A 24 -8.82 -5.83 5.34
CA TYR A 24 -10.25 -5.97 5.02
C TYR A 24 -11.00 -4.64 4.88
N GLY A 25 -10.46 -3.56 5.43
CA GLY A 25 -11.14 -2.26 5.49
C GLY A 25 -10.73 -1.28 4.41
N ALA A 26 -9.46 -1.29 3.99
CA ALA A 26 -8.88 -0.28 3.11
C ALA A 26 -9.21 1.15 3.58
N ASN A 27 -9.10 1.41 4.89
CA ASN A 27 -9.56 2.64 5.52
C ASN A 27 -8.90 3.90 4.95
N GLN A 28 -7.62 3.82 4.58
CA GLN A 28 -6.92 4.95 3.99
C GLN A 28 -7.45 5.25 2.58
N SER A 29 -7.65 4.21 1.77
CA SER A 29 -8.28 4.34 0.45
C SER A 29 -9.68 4.94 0.54
N SER A 30 -10.50 4.46 1.48
CA SER A 30 -11.85 5.00 1.73
C SER A 30 -11.81 6.48 2.08
N ASN A 31 -10.91 6.86 3.00
CA ASN A 31 -10.75 8.25 3.40
C ASN A 31 -10.38 9.16 2.21
N TRP A 32 -9.47 8.74 1.35
CA TRP A 32 -9.12 9.50 0.15
C TRP A 32 -10.30 9.64 -0.81
N LEU A 33 -11.03 8.56 -1.06
CA LEU A 33 -12.18 8.55 -1.98
C LEU A 33 -13.34 9.42 -1.50
N ASP A 34 -13.53 9.54 -0.18
CA ASP A 34 -14.53 10.40 0.43
C ASP A 34 -14.18 11.89 0.33
N HIS A 35 -12.90 12.24 0.49
CA HIS A 35 -12.46 13.63 0.55
C HIS A 35 -12.03 14.19 -0.81
N GLU A 36 -11.61 13.34 -1.74
CA GLU A 36 -11.09 13.75 -3.04
C GLU A 36 -11.93 13.16 -4.18
N LYS A 37 -12.77 13.99 -4.80
CA LYS A 37 -13.71 13.55 -5.84
C LYS A 37 -13.04 13.07 -7.13
N ASN A 38 -11.80 13.51 -7.37
CA ASN A 38 -11.06 13.28 -8.61
C ASN A 38 -9.83 12.39 -8.42
N VAL A 39 -9.71 11.71 -7.28
CA VAL A 39 -8.62 10.77 -7.02
C VAL A 39 -8.90 9.40 -7.65
N MET A 40 -7.89 8.81 -8.26
CA MET A 40 -7.81 7.38 -8.56
C MET A 40 -6.96 6.70 -7.51
N VAL A 41 -7.43 5.62 -6.93
CA VAL A 41 -6.68 4.84 -5.95
C VAL A 41 -6.38 3.45 -6.51
N PHE A 42 -5.10 3.08 -6.51
CA PHE A 42 -4.66 1.71 -6.78
C PHE A 42 -4.28 1.04 -5.47
N GLY A 43 -4.91 -0.09 -5.19
CA GLY A 43 -4.71 -0.84 -3.96
C GLY A 43 -4.11 -2.22 -4.20
N PHE A 44 -3.27 -2.69 -3.29
CA PHE A 44 -2.61 -3.99 -3.37
C PHE A 44 -2.89 -4.78 -2.09
N GLU A 45 -3.49 -5.99 -2.24
CA GLU A 45 -3.85 -6.86 -1.13
C GLU A 45 -3.61 -8.33 -1.50
N PRO A 46 -2.60 -8.97 -0.91
CA PRO A 46 -2.27 -10.37 -1.23
C PRO A 46 -3.26 -11.38 -0.68
N ASN A 47 -3.92 -11.11 0.46
CA ASN A 47 -4.88 -12.04 1.03
C ASN A 47 -6.13 -12.12 0.16
N PRO A 48 -6.45 -13.29 -0.45
CA PRO A 48 -7.61 -13.41 -1.35
C PRO A 48 -8.96 -13.21 -0.65
N GLU A 49 -9.05 -13.43 0.66
CA GLU A 49 -10.28 -13.16 1.42
C GLU A 49 -10.48 -11.68 1.64
N ALA A 50 -9.42 -10.97 2.04
CA ALA A 50 -9.44 -9.51 2.16
C ALA A 50 -9.72 -8.85 0.80
N TYR A 51 -9.03 -9.27 -0.26
CA TYR A 51 -9.29 -8.83 -1.62
C TYR A 51 -10.77 -9.02 -2.02
N ARG A 52 -11.37 -10.19 -1.72
CA ARG A 52 -12.79 -10.47 -2.01
C ARG A 52 -13.72 -9.53 -1.25
N CYS A 53 -13.41 -9.21 0.01
CA CYS A 53 -14.14 -8.26 0.83
C CYS A 53 -14.08 -6.85 0.22
N ILE A 54 -12.88 -6.36 -0.05
CA ILE A 54 -12.63 -5.02 -0.58
C ILE A 54 -13.24 -4.85 -1.97
N SER A 55 -12.96 -5.78 -2.89
CA SER A 55 -13.42 -5.69 -4.29
C SER A 55 -14.94 -5.70 -4.43
N ARG A 56 -15.66 -6.13 -3.39
CA ARG A 56 -17.13 -6.05 -3.29
C ARG A 56 -17.63 -4.84 -2.51
N GLY A 57 -16.72 -4.10 -1.85
CA GLY A 57 -17.07 -3.01 -0.95
C GLY A 57 -17.98 -3.48 0.20
N ASN A 58 -17.73 -4.68 0.73
CA ASN A 58 -18.57 -5.30 1.75
C ASN A 58 -17.74 -5.79 2.94
N ILE A 59 -17.65 -4.97 3.97
CA ILE A 59 -16.91 -5.26 5.21
C ILE A 59 -17.49 -6.43 6.01
N GLU A 60 -18.75 -6.79 5.81
CA GLU A 60 -19.36 -7.94 6.49
C GLU A 60 -18.75 -9.29 6.04
N LEU A 61 -18.03 -9.28 4.93
CA LEU A 61 -17.28 -10.44 4.45
C LEU A 61 -15.91 -10.59 5.11
N ARG A 62 -15.54 -9.71 6.04
CA ARG A 62 -14.23 -9.76 6.71
C ARG A 62 -14.06 -11.01 7.54
N HIS A 63 -12.80 -11.40 7.73
CA HIS A 63 -12.46 -12.45 8.69
C HIS A 63 -12.86 -12.03 10.11
N PRO A 64 -13.40 -12.97 10.95
CA PRO A 64 -13.84 -12.64 12.31
C PRO A 64 -12.75 -12.06 13.21
N SER A 65 -11.48 -12.40 12.99
CA SER A 65 -10.36 -11.86 13.76
C SER A 65 -10.01 -10.41 13.39
N HIS A 66 -10.50 -9.91 12.26
CA HIS A 66 -10.26 -8.53 11.86
C HIS A 66 -11.22 -7.58 12.56
N GLY A 67 -10.69 -6.66 13.36
CA GLY A 67 -11.48 -5.62 14.00
C GLY A 67 -12.13 -4.70 12.97
N ALA A 68 -13.41 -4.39 13.15
CA ALA A 68 -14.10 -3.39 12.36
C ALA A 68 -13.80 -1.99 12.93
N ALA A 69 -12.71 -1.38 12.51
CA ALA A 69 -12.34 -0.04 12.94
C ALA A 69 -12.33 0.94 11.75
N GLY A 70 -12.59 2.21 12.03
CA GLY A 70 -12.47 3.28 11.06
C GLY A 70 -13.63 3.37 10.06
N ASN A 71 -13.33 3.88 8.88
CA ASN A 71 -14.26 4.09 7.77
C ASN A 71 -13.92 3.10 6.64
N PRO A 72 -14.50 1.89 6.64
CA PRO A 72 -14.16 0.88 5.65
C PRO A 72 -14.67 1.25 4.26
N LEU A 73 -13.93 0.77 3.27
CA LEU A 73 -14.32 0.90 1.87
C LEU A 73 -15.69 0.22 1.64
N ASN A 74 -16.56 0.90 0.95
CA ASN A 74 -17.93 0.45 0.69
C ASN A 74 -18.24 0.32 -0.80
N LYS A 75 -19.43 -0.21 -1.10
CA LYS A 75 -19.85 -0.46 -2.48
C LYS A 75 -19.84 0.79 -3.37
N ASN A 76 -20.20 1.96 -2.84
CA ASN A 76 -20.20 3.20 -3.62
C ASN A 76 -18.79 3.60 -4.07
N HIS A 77 -17.78 3.34 -3.25
CA HIS A 77 -16.38 3.57 -3.62
C HIS A 77 -15.97 2.69 -4.81
N ILE A 78 -16.34 1.41 -4.79
CA ILE A 78 -16.05 0.46 -5.88
C ILE A 78 -16.83 0.83 -7.14
N ASP A 79 -18.14 1.06 -7.02
CA ASP A 79 -19.02 1.40 -8.16
C ASP A 79 -18.62 2.74 -8.82
N SER A 80 -17.91 3.60 -8.12
CA SER A 80 -17.39 4.85 -8.68
C SER A 80 -16.33 4.65 -9.79
N GLY A 81 -15.74 3.46 -9.88
CA GLY A 81 -14.63 3.13 -10.77
C GLY A 81 -13.29 3.80 -10.39
N ARG A 82 -13.25 4.57 -9.28
CA ARG A 82 -12.06 5.31 -8.81
C ARG A 82 -11.16 4.49 -7.87
N MET A 83 -11.50 3.23 -7.63
CA MET A 83 -10.70 2.27 -6.89
C MET A 83 -10.44 1.02 -7.72
N LYS A 84 -9.19 0.65 -7.87
CA LYS A 84 -8.79 -0.62 -8.49
C LYS A 84 -7.90 -1.39 -7.53
N VAL A 85 -8.27 -2.63 -7.24
CA VAL A 85 -7.54 -3.49 -6.29
C VAL A 85 -6.90 -4.65 -7.05
N PHE A 86 -5.66 -4.96 -6.69
CA PHE A 86 -4.90 -6.09 -7.22
C PHE A 86 -4.67 -7.14 -6.12
N ASN A 87 -5.01 -8.39 -6.40
CA ASN A 87 -4.76 -9.50 -5.47
C ASN A 87 -3.32 -10.03 -5.64
N ILE A 88 -2.36 -9.23 -5.24
CA ILE A 88 -0.93 -9.51 -5.29
C ILE A 88 -0.23 -8.93 -4.07
N ALA A 89 0.91 -9.48 -3.71
CA ALA A 89 1.88 -8.83 -2.84
C ALA A 89 2.87 -7.98 -3.64
N LEU A 90 3.46 -7.00 -2.97
CA LEU A 90 4.56 -6.21 -3.51
C LEU A 90 5.85 -6.48 -2.73
N SER A 91 6.99 -6.49 -3.44
CA SER A 91 8.32 -6.62 -2.85
C SER A 91 9.41 -6.15 -3.84
N ASN A 92 10.68 -6.32 -3.46
CA ASN A 92 11.83 -6.03 -4.32
C ASN A 92 12.18 -7.24 -5.21
N VAL A 93 11.32 -7.53 -6.18
CA VAL A 93 11.52 -8.61 -7.14
C VAL A 93 11.77 -8.08 -8.55
N LYS A 94 12.59 -8.77 -9.34
CA LYS A 94 12.93 -8.38 -10.72
C LYS A 94 12.01 -9.02 -11.75
N THR A 95 11.39 -10.12 -11.40
CA THR A 95 10.40 -10.87 -12.20
C THR A 95 9.25 -11.25 -11.29
N ILE A 96 8.11 -11.62 -11.88
CA ILE A 96 6.97 -12.12 -11.11
C ILE A 96 7.39 -13.39 -10.38
N GLU A 97 7.19 -13.41 -9.08
CA GLU A 97 7.50 -14.54 -8.20
C GLU A 97 6.24 -15.06 -7.51
N THR A 98 6.36 -16.21 -6.87
CA THR A 98 5.32 -16.76 -5.99
C THR A 98 5.96 -17.03 -4.64
N MET A 99 5.43 -16.41 -3.59
CA MET A 99 5.96 -16.54 -2.24
C MET A 99 4.91 -17.07 -1.27
N ASP A 100 5.38 -17.55 -0.13
CA ASP A 100 4.51 -17.85 1.01
C ASP A 100 3.98 -16.56 1.62
N PHE A 101 2.71 -16.57 1.97
CA PHE A 101 2.05 -15.51 2.72
C PHE A 101 1.43 -16.14 3.98
N PHE A 102 1.84 -15.65 5.13
CA PHE A 102 1.48 -16.18 6.43
C PHE A 102 0.25 -15.43 6.97
N VAL A 103 -0.88 -16.11 6.98
CA VAL A 103 -2.14 -15.55 7.49
C VAL A 103 -2.19 -15.74 9.00
N ASN A 104 -2.34 -14.63 9.73
CA ASN A 104 -2.44 -14.63 11.18
C ASN A 104 -3.89 -14.89 11.64
N SER A 105 -4.07 -15.81 12.60
CA SER A 105 -5.40 -16.16 13.11
C SER A 105 -5.93 -15.19 14.18
N LYS A 106 -5.04 -14.52 14.92
CA LYS A 106 -5.41 -13.61 15.99
C LYS A 106 -5.83 -12.24 15.47
N ASP A 107 -5.10 -11.75 14.49
CA ASP A 107 -5.42 -10.54 13.73
C ASP A 107 -4.94 -10.71 12.29
N CYS A 108 -5.84 -11.04 11.40
CA CYS A 108 -5.49 -11.26 10.00
C CYS A 108 -5.00 -9.99 9.27
N GLY A 109 -5.15 -8.81 9.89
CA GLY A 109 -4.55 -7.56 9.42
C GLY A 109 -3.02 -7.56 9.54
N THR A 110 -2.46 -8.40 10.42
CA THR A 110 -1.00 -8.54 10.60
C THR A 110 -0.40 -9.69 9.78
N SER A 111 -1.10 -10.18 8.76
CA SER A 111 -0.60 -11.20 7.84
C SER A 111 0.50 -10.65 6.94
N SER A 112 1.52 -11.47 6.61
CA SER A 112 2.76 -10.99 6.00
C SER A 112 3.39 -11.99 5.02
N LEU A 113 4.29 -11.51 4.15
CA LEU A 113 5.25 -12.35 3.40
C LEU A 113 6.33 -12.96 4.31
N PHE A 114 6.45 -12.48 5.53
CA PHE A 114 7.38 -12.97 6.53
C PHE A 114 6.64 -13.76 7.60
N SER A 115 7.25 -14.84 8.09
CA SER A 115 6.78 -15.52 9.29
C SER A 115 6.95 -14.61 10.51
N HIS A 116 6.21 -14.85 11.57
CA HIS A 116 6.31 -14.07 12.81
C HIS A 116 6.46 -14.97 14.04
N ASP A 117 6.92 -14.41 15.14
CA ASP A 117 6.90 -15.09 16.43
C ASP A 117 5.46 -15.20 16.93
N GLN A 118 4.97 -16.44 16.96
CA GLN A 118 3.60 -16.74 17.34
C GLN A 118 3.26 -16.38 18.81
N GLN A 119 4.28 -16.18 19.66
CA GLN A 119 4.05 -15.71 21.03
C GLN A 119 3.56 -14.26 21.08
N TYR A 120 3.98 -13.43 20.13
CA TYR A 120 3.60 -12.02 20.07
C TYR A 120 2.35 -11.78 19.20
N LEU A 121 2.37 -12.21 17.95
CA LEU A 121 1.30 -11.91 16.99
C LEU A 121 0.20 -12.98 16.97
N GLY A 122 0.42 -14.14 17.58
CA GLY A 122 -0.52 -15.26 17.61
C GLY A 122 -0.24 -16.32 16.54
N PRO A 123 -1.04 -17.42 16.51
CA PRO A 123 -0.80 -18.53 15.62
C PRO A 123 -0.95 -18.16 14.15
N ILE A 124 -0.11 -18.74 13.30
CA ILE A 124 -0.32 -18.75 11.85
C ILE A 124 -1.49 -19.71 11.56
N GLU A 125 -2.56 -19.18 10.98
CA GLU A 125 -3.75 -19.96 10.63
C GLU A 125 -3.52 -20.81 9.39
N GLN A 126 -2.91 -20.20 8.38
CA GLN A 126 -2.57 -20.87 7.13
C GLN A 126 -1.39 -20.19 6.43
N ILE A 127 -0.73 -20.94 5.58
CA ILE A 127 0.27 -20.43 4.66
C ILE A 127 -0.27 -20.62 3.26
N ILE A 128 -0.42 -19.52 2.53
CA ILE A 128 -0.92 -19.51 1.15
C ILE A 128 0.16 -19.04 0.18
N LYS A 129 0.06 -19.43 -1.07
CA LYS A 129 0.94 -18.93 -2.13
C LYS A 129 0.30 -17.72 -2.79
N VAL A 130 1.04 -16.62 -2.84
CA VAL A 130 0.59 -15.38 -3.48
C VAL A 130 1.55 -14.92 -4.56
N PRO A 131 1.06 -14.32 -5.64
CA PRO A 131 1.92 -13.71 -6.64
C PRO A 131 2.53 -12.42 -6.09
N VAL A 132 3.82 -12.23 -6.35
CA VAL A 132 4.62 -11.10 -5.88
C VAL A 132 5.17 -10.32 -7.07
N TYR A 133 4.94 -9.02 -7.07
CA TYR A 133 5.38 -8.07 -8.07
C TYR A 133 6.24 -6.98 -7.43
N SER A 134 6.84 -6.12 -8.23
CA SER A 134 7.44 -4.88 -7.73
C SER A 134 6.61 -3.66 -8.16
N LEU A 135 6.72 -2.56 -7.40
CA LEU A 135 6.13 -1.28 -7.82
C LEU A 135 6.66 -0.82 -9.17
N LYS A 136 7.93 -1.15 -9.50
CA LYS A 136 8.48 -0.86 -10.83
C LYS A 136 7.66 -1.49 -11.94
N MET A 137 7.23 -2.76 -11.79
CA MET A 137 6.41 -3.43 -12.82
C MET A 137 5.06 -2.72 -13.02
N PHE A 138 4.45 -2.22 -11.96
CA PHE A 138 3.26 -1.38 -12.06
C PHE A 138 3.57 -0.06 -12.77
N PHE A 139 4.65 0.62 -12.41
CA PHE A 139 5.04 1.90 -12.99
C PHE A 139 5.49 1.81 -14.45
N ASP A 140 6.07 0.69 -14.88
CA ASP A 140 6.43 0.44 -16.28
C ASP A 140 5.19 0.44 -17.22
N SER A 141 4.00 0.09 -16.67
CA SER A 141 2.73 0.05 -17.39
C SER A 141 1.84 1.28 -17.14
N PHE A 142 2.32 2.24 -16.33
CA PHE A 142 1.53 3.39 -15.91
C PHE A 142 1.52 4.53 -16.93
N SER A 143 0.39 5.23 -17.06
CA SER A 143 0.19 6.32 -18.03
C SER A 143 0.80 7.65 -17.51
N TRP A 144 2.11 7.79 -17.61
CA TRP A 144 2.85 8.98 -17.16
C TRP A 144 2.54 10.25 -17.94
N GLU A 145 2.04 10.13 -19.17
CA GLU A 145 1.61 11.29 -19.94
C GLU A 145 0.39 11.97 -19.32
N ARG A 146 -0.55 11.18 -18.82
CA ARG A 146 -1.76 11.69 -18.17
C ARG A 146 -1.52 12.10 -16.73
N PHE A 147 -0.72 11.33 -16.00
CA PHE A 147 -0.41 11.54 -14.58
C PHE A 147 1.10 11.63 -14.41
N PRO A 148 1.69 12.84 -14.41
CA PRO A 148 3.14 13.01 -14.42
C PRO A 148 3.82 12.56 -13.11
N TYR A 149 3.05 12.36 -12.04
CA TYR A 149 3.52 11.88 -10.72
C TYR A 149 2.38 11.14 -9.99
N ILE A 150 2.78 10.39 -8.96
CA ILE A 150 1.89 9.81 -7.95
C ILE A 150 1.89 10.73 -6.74
N ASP A 151 0.72 11.17 -6.31
CA ASP A 151 0.57 12.08 -5.19
C ASP A 151 1.05 11.49 -3.88
N TYR A 152 0.65 10.23 -3.63
CA TYR A 152 0.92 9.59 -2.35
C TYR A 152 0.97 8.06 -2.49
N ILE A 153 1.95 7.45 -1.82
CA ILE A 153 2.01 6.01 -1.58
C ILE A 153 1.96 5.78 -0.07
N LYS A 154 0.94 5.06 0.41
CA LYS A 154 0.91 4.50 1.76
C LYS A 154 1.30 3.03 1.68
N ILE A 155 2.21 2.60 2.52
CA ILE A 155 2.65 1.21 2.65
C ILE A 155 2.45 0.79 4.10
N ASP A 156 1.83 -0.37 4.29
CA ASP A 156 1.61 -1.04 5.54
C ASP A 156 1.53 -2.54 5.20
N ALA A 157 2.68 -3.09 4.95
CA ALA A 157 2.84 -4.44 4.38
C ALA A 157 3.55 -5.39 5.33
N GLN A 158 3.47 -5.05 6.61
CA GLN A 158 3.81 -5.94 7.71
C GLN A 158 5.21 -6.54 7.56
N GLY A 159 6.24 -5.66 7.59
CA GLY A 159 7.66 -5.99 7.46
C GLY A 159 8.20 -5.97 6.02
N SER A 160 7.36 -5.81 5.00
CA SER A 160 7.79 -5.75 3.60
C SER A 160 8.06 -4.33 3.09
N ASP A 161 7.77 -3.30 3.86
CA ASP A 161 7.71 -1.89 3.45
C ASP A 161 9.01 -1.40 2.80
N LEU A 162 10.15 -1.65 3.43
CA LEU A 162 11.45 -1.29 2.86
C LEU A 162 11.73 -2.00 1.52
N ASN A 163 11.32 -3.27 1.39
CA ASN A 163 11.47 -4.01 0.15
C ASN A 163 10.57 -3.46 -0.96
N ILE A 164 9.35 -3.05 -0.63
CA ILE A 164 8.42 -2.40 -1.56
C ILE A 164 9.00 -1.09 -2.07
N LEU A 165 9.56 -0.26 -1.17
CA LEU A 165 10.23 0.98 -1.55
C LEU A 165 11.43 0.73 -2.47
N LYS A 166 12.28 -0.26 -2.15
CA LYS A 166 13.40 -0.68 -3.02
C LYS A 166 12.90 -1.17 -4.39
N GLY A 167 11.77 -1.86 -4.42
CA GLY A 167 11.12 -2.38 -5.63
C GLY A 167 10.51 -1.31 -6.55
N ALA A 168 10.41 -0.05 -6.11
CA ALA A 168 9.99 1.07 -6.95
C ALA A 168 11.14 1.64 -7.81
N GLU A 169 12.40 1.34 -7.44
CA GLU A 169 13.61 1.79 -8.13
C GLU A 169 13.66 3.32 -8.34
N HIS A 170 14.06 3.76 -9.55
CA HIS A 170 14.19 5.18 -9.89
C HIS A 170 12.85 5.94 -9.87
N TYR A 171 11.71 5.24 -10.13
CA TYR A 171 10.40 5.86 -10.12
C TYR A 171 10.06 6.52 -8.78
N LEU A 172 10.51 5.95 -7.67
CA LEU A 172 10.30 6.54 -6.36
C LEU A 172 10.82 7.98 -6.31
N LYS A 173 12.06 8.19 -6.75
CA LYS A 173 12.71 9.52 -6.77
C LYS A 173 12.11 10.47 -7.82
N GLU A 174 11.74 9.94 -8.99
CA GLU A 174 11.38 10.74 -10.16
C GLU A 174 9.88 11.04 -10.26
N LYS A 175 9.03 10.21 -9.64
CA LYS A 175 7.59 10.19 -9.92
C LYS A 175 6.69 10.21 -8.69
N VAL A 176 7.21 10.13 -7.46
CA VAL A 176 6.40 10.05 -6.25
C VAL A 176 6.59 11.28 -5.40
N VAL A 177 5.49 11.88 -4.92
CA VAL A 177 5.52 13.10 -4.10
C VAL A 177 5.58 12.77 -2.62
N TYR A 178 4.64 11.99 -2.09
CA TYR A 178 4.60 11.59 -0.68
C TYR A 178 4.68 10.08 -0.50
N VAL A 179 5.30 9.66 0.59
CA VAL A 179 5.35 8.25 1.03
C VAL A 179 5.14 8.20 2.53
N THR A 180 4.29 7.27 2.99
CA THR A 180 4.27 6.78 4.37
C THR A 180 4.54 5.28 4.37
N ALA A 181 5.38 4.80 5.29
CA ALA A 181 5.72 3.39 5.42
C ALA A 181 5.78 2.99 6.89
N GLU A 182 5.30 1.80 7.25
CA GLU A 182 5.28 1.28 8.62
C GLU A 182 6.56 0.50 8.95
N PRO A 183 7.33 0.90 9.98
CA PRO A 183 8.63 0.27 10.30
C PRO A 183 8.49 -0.87 11.32
N ASP A 184 7.69 -1.87 11.05
CA ASP A 184 7.31 -2.93 11.97
C ASP A 184 8.09 -4.25 11.81
N GLY A 185 9.15 -4.25 11.03
CA GLY A 185 9.91 -5.46 10.66
C GLY A 185 10.45 -6.28 11.82
N ASN A 186 10.63 -5.67 13.00
CA ASN A 186 11.07 -6.37 14.21
C ASN A 186 10.06 -7.38 14.76
N GLN A 187 8.82 -7.36 14.28
CA GLN A 187 7.76 -8.32 14.62
C GLN A 187 7.80 -9.57 13.74
N TYR A 188 8.58 -9.54 12.65
CA TYR A 188 8.59 -10.54 11.59
C TYR A 188 9.98 -11.15 11.42
N ILE A 189 10.04 -12.47 11.33
CA ILE A 189 11.30 -13.23 11.23
C ILE A 189 11.95 -12.97 9.88
N GLY A 190 13.14 -12.37 9.90
CA GLY A 190 13.89 -12.03 8.68
C GLY A 190 13.54 -10.69 8.05
N ALA A 191 12.68 -9.88 8.70
CA ALA A 191 12.32 -8.53 8.26
C ALA A 191 13.00 -7.41 9.07
N ASP A 192 14.02 -7.70 9.87
CA ASP A 192 14.68 -6.76 10.80
C ASP A 192 15.17 -5.47 10.12
N GLU A 193 15.47 -5.52 8.82
CA GLU A 193 15.85 -4.34 8.04
C GLU A 193 14.69 -3.34 7.85
N CYS A 194 13.44 -3.77 7.97
CA CYS A 194 12.26 -2.90 7.87
C CYS A 194 12.03 -2.14 9.17
N ASN A 195 12.90 -1.21 9.47
CA ASN A 195 12.86 -0.36 10.66
C ASN A 195 12.97 1.12 10.30
N THR A 196 12.62 1.99 11.24
CA THR A 196 12.59 3.45 11.04
C THR A 196 13.94 4.01 10.54
N GLU A 197 15.06 3.51 11.05
CA GLU A 197 16.39 4.01 10.68
C GLU A 197 16.70 3.69 9.21
N ASN A 198 16.53 2.43 8.81
CA ASN A 198 16.82 1.97 7.46
C ASN A 198 15.88 2.58 6.42
N ILE A 199 14.57 2.67 6.74
CA ILE A 199 13.59 3.36 5.88
C ILE A 199 13.97 4.82 5.73
N THR A 200 14.28 5.53 6.82
CA THR A 200 14.68 6.94 6.76
C THR A 200 15.95 7.14 5.95
N LYS A 201 16.96 6.30 6.16
CA LYS A 201 18.21 6.34 5.41
C LYS A 201 17.99 6.10 3.91
N TYR A 202 17.18 5.09 3.56
CA TYR A 202 16.85 4.80 2.17
C TYR A 202 16.11 5.97 1.52
N MET A 203 15.07 6.51 2.16
CA MET A 203 14.28 7.62 1.65
C MET A 203 15.11 8.91 1.49
N THR A 204 16.01 9.18 2.44
CA THR A 204 16.95 10.32 2.33
C THR A 204 17.85 10.19 1.10
N ASN A 205 18.37 9.00 0.83
CA ASN A 205 19.19 8.71 -0.36
C ASN A 205 18.37 8.86 -1.67
N MET A 206 17.06 8.63 -1.60
CA MET A 206 16.11 8.82 -2.70
C MET A 206 15.61 10.27 -2.82
N ASN A 207 16.25 11.24 -2.15
CA ASN A 207 15.92 12.66 -2.18
C ASN A 207 14.61 13.03 -1.47
N PHE A 208 14.24 12.30 -0.43
CA PHE A 208 13.08 12.61 0.40
C PHE A 208 13.50 13.22 1.74
N THR A 209 12.64 14.06 2.30
CA THR A 209 12.75 14.59 3.67
C THR A 209 11.60 14.06 4.51
N ARG A 210 11.92 13.56 5.71
CA ARG A 210 10.90 13.13 6.68
C ARG A 210 10.13 14.36 7.19
N ILE A 211 8.81 14.22 7.28
CA ILE A 211 7.89 15.23 7.80
C ILE A 211 7.04 14.67 8.92
N ASN A 212 6.41 15.55 9.70
CA ASN A 212 5.38 15.15 10.65
C ASN A 212 4.03 15.03 9.92
N HIS A 213 3.45 13.84 9.95
CA HIS A 213 2.09 13.63 9.44
C HIS A 213 1.08 13.90 10.55
N PRO A 214 -0.04 14.59 10.28
CA PRO A 214 -0.98 14.98 11.33
C PRO A 214 -1.71 13.80 12.00
N ASN A 215 -1.86 12.67 11.32
CA ASN A 215 -2.74 11.58 11.76
C ASN A 215 -2.06 10.20 11.85
N THR A 216 -0.75 10.11 11.68
CA THR A 216 -0.01 8.86 11.90
C THR A 216 1.32 9.11 12.58
N VAL A 217 1.78 8.12 13.34
CA VAL A 217 3.14 8.09 13.92
C VAL A 217 4.15 7.49 12.94
N ASP A 218 3.67 6.86 11.87
CA ASP A 218 4.52 6.23 10.88
C ASP A 218 5.34 7.27 10.12
N PRO A 219 6.60 6.96 9.80
CA PRO A 219 7.45 7.85 9.07
C PRO A 219 6.86 8.23 7.71
N THR A 220 6.59 9.53 7.57
CA THR A 220 6.09 10.11 6.33
C THR A 220 7.15 11.00 5.72
N PHE A 221 7.27 10.95 4.40
CA PHE A 221 8.32 11.59 3.64
C PHE A 221 7.74 12.39 2.47
N ILE A 222 8.37 13.54 2.18
CA ILE A 222 8.11 14.34 0.99
C ILE A 222 9.33 14.34 0.09
N ASN A 223 9.13 14.19 -1.21
CA ASN A 223 10.17 14.29 -2.21
C ASN A 223 10.58 15.75 -2.42
N ASN A 224 11.86 16.05 -2.24
CA ASN A 224 12.39 17.40 -2.36
C ASN A 224 12.23 18.00 -3.77
N SER A 225 12.13 17.16 -4.81
CA SER A 225 11.86 17.61 -6.19
C SER A 225 10.44 18.14 -6.37
N PHE A 226 9.52 17.80 -5.49
CA PHE A 226 8.09 18.12 -5.58
C PHE A 226 7.58 19.04 -4.44
N LEU A 227 8.45 19.73 -3.71
CA LEU A 227 8.05 20.62 -2.61
C LEU A 227 7.02 21.68 -3.03
N HIS A 228 7.03 22.11 -4.29
CA HIS A 228 6.05 23.05 -4.84
C HIS A 228 4.62 22.49 -4.93
N LEU A 229 4.44 21.19 -4.76
CA LEU A 229 3.15 20.50 -4.72
C LEU A 229 2.66 20.23 -3.28
N ALA A 230 3.52 20.39 -2.27
CA ALA A 230 3.27 19.99 -0.89
C ALA A 230 1.92 20.46 -0.33
N ASN A 231 1.54 21.71 -0.59
CA ASN A 231 0.29 22.29 -0.09
C ASN A 231 -0.92 22.03 -0.99
N LYS A 232 -0.75 21.32 -2.10
CA LYS A 232 -1.81 21.03 -3.08
C LYS A 232 -2.33 19.60 -2.96
N ILE A 233 -1.58 18.73 -2.28
CA ILE A 233 -1.90 17.32 -2.15
C ILE A 233 -2.50 17.08 -0.78
N TYR A 234 -3.69 16.48 -0.77
CA TYR A 234 -4.34 16.03 0.45
C TYR A 234 -3.62 14.79 1.00
N ILE A 235 -3.04 14.88 2.18
CA ILE A 235 -2.43 13.74 2.86
C ILE A 235 -3.31 13.17 3.96
N SER A 236 -4.02 14.04 4.70
CA SER A 236 -5.06 13.66 5.67
C SER A 236 -5.75 14.92 6.21
N GLN A 237 -6.98 14.80 6.72
CA GLN A 237 -7.57 15.83 7.58
C GLN A 237 -7.19 15.59 9.04
N LYS A 238 -7.06 16.68 9.80
CA LYS A 238 -6.94 16.63 11.27
C LYS A 238 -8.25 16.20 11.90
#